data_32f16863eba07a7cf020e44e915b248e
#
_entry.id   32f16863eba07a7cf020e44e915b248e
#
_cell.length_a   1.000
_cell.length_b   1.000
_cell.length_c   1.000
_cell.angle_alpha   90.00
_cell.angle_beta   90.00
_cell.angle_gamma   90.00
#
_symmetry.space_group_name_H-M   'P 1'
#
loop_
_entity.id
_entity.type
_entity.pdbx_description
1 polymer ?
#
loop_
_entity_poly.entity_id
_entity_poly.type
_entity_poly.pdbx_seq_one_letter_code
_entity_poly.pdbx_strand_id
1 'polypeptide(L)'
;MVSVQTIATIIVKAVKIVLNIIILVLYRTGFNGEFLGVGGTWNLNEEKNPDAEIIASGVIVGYLIYTLVQVVTYLFGTTEHKRALSEVVMNFVGVFLWIAVGAIALHYWGGYQGEHQFQFVFAERQVGLALGSLAIIQGAIYLLDTALSVVHFTKEM
;
A
#
# COMPACT_ATOMS: atom_id res chain seq x y z
N MET A 1 4.63 1.48 -30.95
CA MET A 1 3.23 1.23 -30.56
C MET A 1 3.17 0.57 -29.17
N VAL A 2 2.27 1.05 -28.34
CA VAL A 2 2.14 0.53 -26.99
C VAL A 2 1.26 -0.71 -27.03
N SER A 3 1.75 -1.82 -26.44
CA SER A 3 0.99 -3.06 -26.43
C SER A 3 -0.16 -2.99 -25.42
N VAL A 4 -1.14 -3.88 -25.60
CA VAL A 4 -2.26 -3.99 -24.67
C VAL A 4 -1.74 -4.31 -23.27
N GLN A 5 -0.72 -5.14 -23.18
CA GLN A 5 -0.13 -5.48 -21.89
C GLN A 5 0.49 -4.27 -21.21
N THR A 6 1.15 -3.42 -21.96
CA THR A 6 1.73 -2.19 -21.41
C THR A 6 0.63 -1.26 -20.91
N ILE A 7 -0.44 -1.13 -21.69
CA ILE A 7 -1.57 -0.29 -21.27
C ILE A 7 -2.18 -0.84 -20.00
N ALA A 8 -2.41 -2.15 -19.94
CA ALA A 8 -2.96 -2.78 -18.75
C ALA A 8 -2.06 -2.55 -17.53
N THR A 9 -0.75 -2.66 -17.71
CA THR A 9 0.19 -2.45 -16.62
C THR A 9 0.15 -1.01 -16.13
N ILE A 10 0.08 -0.06 -17.04
CA ILE A 10 0.00 1.36 -16.65
C ILE A 10 -1.29 1.62 -15.88
N ILE A 11 -2.40 1.05 -16.32
CA ILE A 11 -3.68 1.21 -15.63
C ILE A 11 -3.61 0.63 -14.22
N VAL A 12 -3.04 -0.57 -14.07
CA VAL A 12 -2.88 -1.19 -12.75
C VAL A 12 -2.01 -0.32 -11.86
N LYS A 13 -0.92 0.23 -12.39
CA LYS A 13 -0.05 1.09 -11.61
C LYS A 13 -0.74 2.40 -11.22
N ALA A 14 -1.60 2.94 -12.08
CA ALA A 14 -2.37 4.12 -11.72
C ALA A 14 -3.31 3.83 -10.57
N VAL A 15 -3.97 2.67 -10.59
CA VAL A 15 -4.83 2.25 -9.48
C VAL A 15 -4.02 2.10 -8.19
N LYS A 16 -2.84 1.52 -8.28
CA LYS A 16 -1.95 1.37 -7.13
C LYS A 16 -1.59 2.74 -6.52
N ILE A 17 -1.32 3.71 -7.36
CA ILE A 17 -0.98 5.06 -6.89
C ILE A 17 -2.17 5.69 -6.18
N VAL A 18 -3.35 5.61 -6.78
CA VAL A 18 -4.55 6.19 -6.17
C VAL A 18 -4.82 5.55 -4.81
N LEU A 19 -4.80 4.22 -4.73
CA LEU A 19 -5.02 3.53 -3.47
C LEU A 19 -3.93 3.88 -2.46
N ASN A 20 -2.69 3.98 -2.91
CA ASN A 20 -1.58 4.30 -2.03
C ASN A 20 -1.77 5.69 -1.41
N ILE A 21 -2.19 6.66 -2.21
CA ILE A 21 -2.44 8.01 -1.71
C ILE A 21 -3.59 8.00 -0.70
N ILE A 22 -4.67 7.28 -1.00
CA ILE A 22 -5.80 7.17 -0.07
C ILE A 22 -5.34 6.55 1.24
N ILE A 23 -4.57 5.46 1.15
CA ILE A 23 -4.05 4.78 2.33
C ILE A 23 -3.15 5.73 3.14
N LEU A 24 -2.29 6.49 2.46
CA LEU A 24 -1.40 7.43 3.13
C LEU A 24 -2.19 8.50 3.87
N VAL A 25 -3.22 9.05 3.23
CA VAL A 25 -4.05 10.07 3.86
C VAL A 25 -4.73 9.50 5.10
N LEU A 26 -5.32 8.31 5.00
CA LEU A 26 -5.96 7.68 6.16
C LEU A 26 -4.94 7.40 7.26
N TYR A 27 -3.77 6.93 6.87
CA TYR A 27 -2.72 6.58 7.82
C TYR A 27 -2.23 7.82 8.58
N ARG A 28 -2.00 8.90 7.86
CA ARG A 28 -1.37 10.09 8.45
C ARG A 28 -2.38 11.04 9.11
N THR A 29 -3.58 11.16 8.57
CA THR A 29 -4.54 12.15 9.04
C THR A 29 -5.91 11.56 9.35
N GLY A 30 -6.01 10.25 9.44
CA GLY A 30 -7.30 9.60 9.59
C GLY A 30 -7.99 9.83 10.92
N PHE A 31 -7.28 10.34 11.93
CA PHE A 31 -7.86 10.61 13.23
C PHE A 31 -8.04 12.13 13.39
N ASN A 32 -9.12 12.66 12.84
CA ASN A 32 -9.42 14.10 12.93
C ASN A 32 -8.24 14.96 12.50
N GLY A 33 -7.56 14.56 11.45
CA GLY A 33 -6.39 15.26 10.95
C GLY A 33 -5.10 14.87 11.63
N GLU A 34 -5.16 13.99 12.62
CA GLU A 34 -3.97 13.54 13.33
C GLU A 34 -3.57 12.16 12.88
N PHE A 35 -2.38 11.75 13.29
CA PHE A 35 -1.80 10.48 12.90
C PHE A 35 -2.62 9.30 13.42
N LEU A 36 -3.13 8.48 12.52
CA LEU A 36 -3.90 7.29 12.90
C LEU A 36 -3.01 6.08 13.18
N GLY A 37 -2.12 5.78 12.24
CA GLY A 37 -1.22 4.65 12.37
C GLY A 37 -1.88 3.30 12.18
N VAL A 38 -1.10 2.26 12.32
CA VAL A 38 -1.58 0.87 12.27
C VAL A 38 -1.50 0.19 13.63
N GLY A 39 -0.79 0.79 14.57
CA GLY A 39 -0.60 0.23 15.91
C GLY A 39 -0.97 1.18 17.04
N GLY A 40 -1.67 2.28 16.73
CA GLY A 40 -2.17 3.17 17.76
C GLY A 40 -1.15 4.08 18.38
N THR A 41 -0.12 4.46 17.64
CA THR A 41 0.96 5.26 18.21
C THR A 41 0.53 6.67 18.61
N TRP A 42 -0.59 7.12 18.09
CA TRP A 42 -1.07 8.46 18.41
C TRP A 42 -1.56 8.57 19.85
N ASN A 43 -1.86 7.46 20.48
CA ASN A 43 -2.41 7.48 21.83
C ASN A 43 -1.29 7.38 22.87
N LEU A 44 -1.15 8.42 23.67
CA LEU A 44 -0.07 8.52 24.63
C LEU A 44 -0.19 7.53 25.77
N ASN A 45 -1.39 7.03 26.04
CA ASN A 45 -1.63 6.15 27.17
C ASN A 45 -1.55 4.67 26.84
N GLU A 46 -1.35 4.34 25.57
CA GLU A 46 -1.28 2.95 25.16
C GLU A 46 0.14 2.56 24.83
N GLU A 47 0.40 1.26 24.93
CA GLU A 47 1.65 0.75 24.45
C GLU A 47 1.74 0.96 22.95
N LYS A 48 2.86 1.47 22.53
CA LYS A 48 3.08 1.76 21.13
C LYS A 48 3.84 0.63 20.48
N ASN A 49 3.55 0.44 19.21
CA ASN A 49 4.30 -0.52 18.43
C ASN A 49 5.10 0.25 17.36
N PRO A 50 6.28 0.77 17.72
CA PRO A 50 7.04 1.56 16.78
C PRO A 50 7.49 0.76 15.56
N ASP A 51 7.74 -0.52 15.73
CA ASP A 51 8.16 -1.34 14.61
C ASP A 51 7.06 -1.45 13.56
N ALA A 52 5.81 -1.61 14.00
CA ALA A 52 4.68 -1.66 13.08
C ALA A 52 4.56 -0.36 12.30
N GLU A 53 4.74 0.77 12.99
CA GLU A 53 4.62 2.06 12.32
C GLU A 53 5.77 2.33 11.36
N ILE A 54 6.98 1.90 11.71
CA ILE A 54 8.11 2.03 10.81
C ILE A 54 7.87 1.22 9.54
N ILE A 55 7.42 -0.01 9.69
CA ILE A 55 7.14 -0.86 8.54
C ILE A 55 6.02 -0.26 7.70
N ALA A 56 4.92 0.15 8.34
CA ALA A 56 3.79 0.70 7.61
C ALA A 56 4.16 1.96 6.85
N SER A 57 4.83 2.90 7.50
CA SER A 57 5.21 4.14 6.83
C SER A 57 6.20 3.88 5.70
N GLY A 58 7.15 2.96 5.92
CA GLY A 58 8.11 2.61 4.89
C GLY A 58 7.44 1.98 3.67
N VAL A 59 6.51 1.08 3.89
CA VAL A 59 5.78 0.44 2.79
C VAL A 59 4.95 1.49 2.03
N ILE A 60 4.18 2.29 2.76
CA ILE A 60 3.28 3.26 2.12
C ILE A 60 4.06 4.28 1.31
N VAL A 61 5.07 4.89 1.89
CA VAL A 61 5.84 5.94 1.21
C VAL A 61 6.78 5.35 0.17
N GLY A 62 7.46 4.27 0.52
CA GLY A 62 8.43 3.64 -0.38
C GLY A 62 7.79 3.13 -1.66
N TYR A 63 6.66 2.46 -1.52
CA TYR A 63 5.99 1.92 -2.71
C TYR A 63 5.30 3.01 -3.52
N LEU A 64 4.89 4.11 -2.90
CA LEU A 64 4.40 5.24 -3.66
C LEU A 64 5.49 5.78 -4.57
N ILE A 65 6.67 6.00 -4.03
CA ILE A 65 7.81 6.49 -4.81
C ILE A 65 8.16 5.49 -5.91
N TYR A 66 8.28 4.22 -5.54
CA TYR A 66 8.64 3.19 -6.50
C TYR A 66 7.64 3.11 -7.65
N THR A 67 6.33 3.15 -7.35
CA THR A 67 5.30 3.03 -8.38
C THR A 67 5.31 4.24 -9.30
N LEU A 68 5.54 5.44 -8.74
CA LEU A 68 5.66 6.64 -9.58
C LEU A 68 6.83 6.50 -10.56
N VAL A 69 7.96 6.01 -10.08
CA VAL A 69 9.12 5.78 -10.94
C VAL A 69 8.78 4.74 -12.02
N GLN A 70 8.06 3.70 -11.67
CA GLN A 70 7.69 2.68 -12.63
C GLN A 70 6.75 3.21 -13.71
N VAL A 71 5.81 4.08 -13.34
CA VAL A 71 4.94 4.69 -14.34
C VAL A 71 5.76 5.51 -15.32
N VAL A 72 6.71 6.29 -14.84
CA VAL A 72 7.59 7.06 -15.71
C VAL A 72 8.37 6.12 -16.64
N THR A 73 8.86 5.02 -16.09
CA THR A 73 9.60 4.03 -16.88
C THR A 73 8.74 3.45 -18.01
N TYR A 74 7.47 3.14 -17.70
CA TYR A 74 6.58 2.56 -18.71
C TYR A 74 6.14 3.57 -19.76
N LEU A 75 6.10 4.85 -19.40
CA LEU A 75 5.72 5.89 -20.35
C LEU A 75 6.87 6.27 -21.27
N PHE A 76 8.08 6.30 -20.76
CA PHE A 76 9.22 6.85 -21.49
C PHE A 76 10.36 5.86 -21.72
N GLY A 77 10.34 4.72 -21.06
CA GLY A 77 11.42 3.76 -21.17
C GLY A 77 11.28 2.84 -22.39
N THR A 78 12.35 2.13 -22.67
CA THR A 78 12.36 1.12 -23.71
C THR A 78 11.81 -0.20 -23.22
N THR A 79 11.67 -1.17 -24.13
CA THR A 79 11.24 -2.51 -23.76
C THR A 79 12.18 -3.14 -22.73
N GLU A 80 13.49 -2.84 -22.85
CA GLU A 80 14.44 -3.39 -21.89
C GLU A 80 14.20 -2.87 -20.48
N HIS A 81 13.84 -1.60 -20.36
CA HIS A 81 13.53 -1.02 -19.05
C HIS A 81 12.28 -1.66 -18.43
N LYS A 82 11.35 -2.06 -19.27
CA LYS A 82 10.08 -2.65 -18.80
C LYS A 82 10.23 -4.09 -18.36
N ARG A 83 11.32 -4.75 -18.74
CA ARG A 83 11.59 -6.15 -18.41
C ARG A 83 12.45 -6.32 -17.17
N ALA A 84 12.48 -5.35 -16.30
CA ALA A 84 13.42 -5.41 -15.18
C ALA A 84 13.02 -6.50 -14.19
N LEU A 85 13.98 -7.32 -13.82
CA LEU A 85 13.78 -8.30 -12.75
C LEU A 85 13.43 -7.60 -11.44
N SER A 86 14.01 -6.41 -11.22
CA SER A 86 13.73 -5.65 -10.00
C SER A 86 12.25 -5.34 -9.85
N GLU A 87 11.55 -5.07 -10.94
CA GLU A 87 10.12 -4.83 -10.87
C GLU A 87 9.37 -6.07 -10.41
N VAL A 88 9.72 -7.23 -10.96
CA VAL A 88 9.08 -8.49 -10.55
C VAL A 88 9.29 -8.72 -9.06
N VAL A 89 10.53 -8.56 -8.60
CA VAL A 89 10.87 -8.78 -7.20
C VAL A 89 10.14 -7.78 -6.31
N MET A 90 10.16 -6.49 -6.67
CA MET A 90 9.53 -5.47 -5.84
C MET A 90 8.02 -5.65 -5.77
N ASN A 91 7.39 -6.03 -6.87
CA ASN A 91 5.94 -6.27 -6.85
C ASN A 91 5.61 -7.50 -6.01
N PHE A 92 6.41 -8.56 -6.14
CA PHE A 92 6.19 -9.78 -5.38
C PHE A 92 6.35 -9.52 -3.87
N VAL A 93 7.42 -8.85 -3.49
CA VAL A 93 7.66 -8.48 -2.08
C VAL A 93 6.53 -7.56 -1.61
N GLY A 94 6.09 -6.67 -2.48
CA GLY A 94 5.00 -5.76 -2.14
C GLY A 94 3.70 -6.46 -1.76
N VAL A 95 3.41 -7.61 -2.38
CA VAL A 95 2.23 -8.38 -2.01
C VAL A 95 2.25 -8.68 -0.50
N PHE A 96 3.37 -9.21 -0.02
CA PHE A 96 3.49 -9.59 1.37
C PHE A 96 3.53 -8.40 2.30
N LEU A 97 4.23 -7.35 1.90
CA LEU A 97 4.35 -6.16 2.74
C LEU A 97 3.01 -5.44 2.91
N TRP A 98 2.25 -5.30 1.82
CA TRP A 98 0.95 -4.65 1.91
C TRP A 98 -0.04 -5.48 2.73
N ILE A 99 0.01 -6.80 2.55
CA ILE A 99 -0.84 -7.69 3.35
C ILE A 99 -0.45 -7.60 4.83
N ALA A 100 0.84 -7.53 5.12
CA ALA A 100 1.29 -7.39 6.49
C ALA A 100 0.81 -6.09 7.12
N VAL A 101 0.92 -4.98 6.39
CA VAL A 101 0.42 -3.69 6.87
C VAL A 101 -1.07 -3.77 7.14
N GLY A 102 -1.83 -4.35 6.19
CA GLY A 102 -3.26 -4.48 6.35
C GLY A 102 -3.64 -5.38 7.51
N ALA A 103 -2.94 -6.50 7.66
CA ALA A 103 -3.22 -7.43 8.76
C ALA A 103 -2.95 -6.79 10.11
N ILE A 104 -1.85 -6.05 10.23
CA ILE A 104 -1.53 -5.35 11.48
C ILE A 104 -2.63 -4.33 11.81
N ALA A 105 -3.02 -3.54 10.82
CA ALA A 105 -4.05 -2.53 11.03
C ALA A 105 -5.40 -3.16 11.40
N LEU A 106 -5.79 -4.22 10.68
CA LEU A 106 -7.06 -4.89 10.98
C LEU A 106 -7.03 -5.54 12.35
N HIS A 107 -5.90 -6.12 12.73
CA HIS A 107 -5.78 -6.74 14.04
C HIS A 107 -5.93 -5.72 15.15
N TYR A 108 -5.19 -4.62 15.05
CA TYR A 108 -5.25 -3.59 16.08
C TYR A 108 -6.62 -2.91 16.12
N TRP A 109 -7.07 -2.41 14.97
CA TRP A 109 -8.31 -1.63 14.95
C TRP A 109 -9.54 -2.51 15.12
N GLY A 110 -9.47 -3.77 14.70
CA GLY A 110 -10.55 -4.72 14.92
C GLY A 110 -10.81 -4.98 16.40
N GLY A 111 -9.74 -5.01 17.19
CA GLY A 111 -9.86 -5.21 18.63
C GLY A 111 -9.89 -3.93 19.42
N TYR A 112 -9.83 -2.78 18.77
CA TYR A 112 -9.74 -1.50 19.44
C TYR A 112 -11.06 -1.14 20.09
N GLN A 113 -11.05 -0.94 21.40
CA GLN A 113 -12.24 -0.51 22.12
C GLN A 113 -12.09 0.93 22.61
N GLY A 114 -10.87 1.37 22.73
CA GLY A 114 -10.60 2.73 23.16
C GLY A 114 -10.97 2.95 24.60
N GLU A 115 -10.29 3.87 25.22
CA GLU A 115 -10.61 4.29 26.58
C GLU A 115 -11.20 5.68 26.57
N HIS A 116 -11.45 6.20 25.38
CA HIS A 116 -11.81 7.58 25.17
C HIS A 116 -13.29 7.75 24.87
N GLN A 117 -13.66 8.94 24.44
CA GLN A 117 -15.03 9.27 24.12
C GLN A 117 -15.60 8.29 23.11
N PHE A 118 -16.80 7.84 23.37
CA PHE A 118 -17.43 6.83 22.54
C PHE A 118 -17.56 7.25 21.09
N GLN A 119 -17.81 8.52 20.84
CA GLN A 119 -17.97 9.02 19.49
C GLN A 119 -16.72 8.83 18.68
N PHE A 120 -15.57 9.07 19.29
CA PHE A 120 -14.29 8.98 18.59
C PHE A 120 -13.86 7.54 18.38
N VAL A 121 -14.24 6.66 19.30
CA VAL A 121 -13.87 5.25 19.18
C VAL A 121 -14.39 4.66 17.88
N PHE A 122 -15.65 4.93 17.56
CA PHE A 122 -16.22 4.39 16.34
C PHE A 122 -15.55 4.98 15.10
N ALA A 123 -15.34 6.30 15.10
CA ALA A 123 -14.72 6.94 13.95
C ALA A 123 -13.30 6.42 13.72
N GLU A 124 -12.52 6.34 14.77
CA GLU A 124 -11.15 5.86 14.66
C GLU A 124 -11.10 4.43 14.16
N ARG A 125 -11.93 3.58 14.77
CA ARG A 125 -11.96 2.17 14.44
C ARG A 125 -12.37 1.97 12.98
N GLN A 126 -13.38 2.69 12.53
CA GLN A 126 -13.86 2.56 11.16
C GLN A 126 -12.80 2.98 10.15
N VAL A 127 -12.12 4.08 10.42
CA VAL A 127 -11.05 4.54 9.52
C VAL A 127 -9.88 3.55 9.55
N GLY A 128 -9.54 3.04 10.72
CA GLY A 128 -8.47 2.05 10.84
C GLY A 128 -8.80 0.77 10.09
N LEU A 129 -10.04 0.30 10.19
CA LEU A 129 -10.46 -0.89 9.45
C LEU A 129 -10.46 -0.63 7.95
N ALA A 130 -10.86 0.58 7.53
CA ALA A 130 -10.79 0.95 6.12
C ALA A 130 -9.34 0.96 5.64
N LEU A 131 -8.45 1.54 6.42
CA LEU A 131 -7.03 1.54 6.11
C LEU A 131 -6.50 0.12 5.91
N GLY A 132 -6.80 -0.76 6.85
CA GLY A 132 -6.35 -2.14 6.77
C GLY A 132 -6.92 -2.88 5.59
N SER A 133 -8.22 -2.69 5.34
CA SER A 133 -8.89 -3.33 4.21
C SER A 133 -8.30 -2.86 2.88
N LEU A 134 -8.07 -1.57 2.75
CA LEU A 134 -7.47 -1.03 1.53
C LEU A 134 -6.05 -1.54 1.33
N ALA A 135 -5.29 -1.71 2.40
CA ALA A 135 -3.95 -2.26 2.29
C ALA A 135 -3.98 -3.71 1.80
N ILE A 136 -4.93 -4.52 2.27
CA ILE A 136 -5.09 -5.89 1.78
C ILE A 136 -5.46 -5.87 0.29
N ILE A 137 -6.38 -5.00 -0.11
CA ILE A 137 -6.76 -4.86 -1.51
C ILE A 137 -5.54 -4.45 -2.34
N GLN A 138 -4.74 -3.53 -1.82
CA GLN A 138 -3.52 -3.11 -2.50
C GLN A 138 -2.57 -4.30 -2.69
N GLY A 139 -2.45 -5.16 -1.69
CA GLY A 139 -1.65 -6.38 -1.82
C GLY A 139 -2.16 -7.28 -2.94
N ALA A 140 -3.48 -7.42 -3.08
CA ALA A 140 -4.07 -8.20 -4.16
C ALA A 140 -3.75 -7.57 -5.53
N ILE A 141 -3.80 -6.25 -5.61
CA ILE A 141 -3.47 -5.55 -6.84
C ILE A 141 -1.98 -5.73 -7.18
N TYR A 142 -1.13 -5.73 -6.15
CA TYR A 142 0.29 -6.03 -6.36
C TYR A 142 0.50 -7.45 -6.88
N LEU A 143 -0.33 -8.40 -6.46
CA LEU A 143 -0.25 -9.75 -7.00
C LEU A 143 -0.59 -9.75 -8.50
N LEU A 144 -1.62 -9.02 -8.89
CA LEU A 144 -1.97 -8.87 -10.30
C LEU A 144 -0.81 -8.21 -11.07
N ASP A 145 -0.24 -7.16 -10.52
CA ASP A 145 0.88 -6.48 -11.18
C ASP A 145 2.12 -7.37 -11.25
N THR A 146 2.32 -8.24 -10.26
CA THR A 146 3.40 -9.22 -10.31
C THR A 146 3.22 -10.15 -11.52
N ALA A 147 2.00 -10.64 -11.73
CA ALA A 147 1.71 -11.48 -12.87
C ALA A 147 2.00 -10.75 -14.18
N LEU A 148 1.58 -9.48 -14.28
CA LEU A 148 1.84 -8.69 -15.48
C LEU A 148 3.33 -8.45 -15.69
N SER A 149 4.07 -8.19 -14.62
CA SER A 149 5.51 -7.95 -14.77
C SER A 149 6.27 -9.22 -15.12
N VAL A 150 5.81 -10.38 -14.64
CA VAL A 150 6.38 -11.66 -15.06
C VAL A 150 6.16 -11.88 -16.55
N VAL A 151 4.96 -11.57 -17.04
CA VAL A 151 4.67 -11.67 -18.48
C VAL A 151 5.61 -10.77 -19.28
N HIS A 152 5.79 -9.52 -18.85
CA HIS A 152 6.72 -8.63 -19.53
C HIS A 152 8.15 -9.17 -19.50
N PHE A 153 8.57 -9.70 -18.36
CA PHE A 153 9.91 -10.20 -18.18
C PHE A 153 10.16 -11.42 -19.07
N THR A 154 9.24 -12.38 -19.08
CA THR A 154 9.44 -13.63 -19.81
C THR A 154 9.17 -13.50 -21.30
N LYS A 155 8.25 -12.62 -21.67
CA LYS A 155 7.85 -12.48 -23.07
C LYS A 155 9.00 -12.02 -23.95
N GLU A 156 9.90 -11.22 -23.38
CA GLU A 156 11.03 -10.68 -24.13
C GLU A 156 12.23 -11.62 -24.17
N MET A 157 12.16 -12.71 -23.45
CA MET A 157 13.19 -13.71 -23.48
C MET A 157 12.99 -14.63 -24.66
#